data_9136ef37e14f03e7bf75aa7176622cc6
#
_entry.id   9136ef37e14f03e7bf75aa7176622cc6
#
_cell.length_a   1.000
_cell.length_b   1.000
_cell.length_c   1.000
_cell.angle_alpha   90.00
_cell.angle_beta   90.00
_cell.angle_gamma   90.00
#
_symmetry.space_group_name_H-M   'P 1'
#
loop_
_entity.id
_entity.type
_entity.pdbx_description
1 polymer ?
#
loop_
_entity_poly.entity_id
_entity_poly.type
_entity_poly.pdbx_seq_one_letter_code
_entity_poly.pdbx_strand_id
1 'polypeptide(L)'
;WDMEAAAIIKGTPKLDAAKQLLDFAATEQANALYNKSFAVVAIPDVAQPRAGYPADIKGQMIDNDFGWAARERNAILAQWSASFDGKTEAKQ
;
A
#
# COMPACT_ATOMS: atom_id res chain seq x y z
N TRP A 1 -2.05 3.97 7.93
CA TRP A 1 -1.28 3.65 6.71
C TRP A 1 -1.58 2.23 6.24
N ASP A 2 -1.36 1.99 4.97
CA ASP A 2 -1.48 0.67 4.37
C ASP A 2 -0.27 0.40 3.48
N MET A 3 -0.11 -0.81 3.02
CA MET A 3 1.03 -1.26 2.21
C MET A 3 0.55 -1.65 0.82
N GLU A 4 1.13 -1.03 -0.20
CA GLU A 4 0.97 -1.50 -1.57
C GLU A 4 1.96 -2.62 -1.86
N ALA A 5 1.53 -3.63 -2.59
CA ALA A 5 2.34 -4.77 -2.96
C ALA A 5 2.10 -5.20 -4.41
N ALA A 6 3.13 -5.73 -5.03
CA ALA A 6 3.03 -6.35 -6.34
C ALA A 6 3.45 -7.82 -6.27
N ALA A 7 2.84 -8.68 -7.09
CA ALA A 7 3.15 -10.10 -7.15
C ALA A 7 3.13 -10.62 -8.58
N ILE A 8 3.89 -11.70 -8.82
CA ILE A 8 3.87 -12.40 -10.10
C ILE A 8 2.73 -13.41 -10.10
N ILE A 9 1.90 -13.36 -11.14
CA ILE A 9 0.81 -14.33 -11.32
C ILE A 9 1.41 -15.70 -11.64
N LYS A 10 1.05 -16.71 -10.85
CA LYS A 10 1.47 -18.11 -11.06
C LYS A 10 1.06 -18.59 -12.46
N GLY A 11 2.02 -19.18 -13.18
CA GLY A 11 1.76 -19.70 -14.53
C GLY A 11 1.85 -18.67 -15.66
N THR A 12 2.29 -17.43 -15.38
CA THR A 12 2.53 -16.45 -16.45
C THR A 12 3.51 -16.97 -17.49
N PRO A 13 3.21 -16.82 -18.80
CA PRO A 13 4.18 -17.19 -19.85
C PRO A 13 5.31 -16.17 -20.01
N LYS A 14 5.27 -15.06 -19.27
CA LYS A 14 6.25 -13.96 -19.32
C LYS A 14 7.02 -13.82 -18.00
N LEU A 15 7.43 -14.93 -17.41
CA LEU A 15 8.02 -14.94 -16.05
C LEU A 15 9.26 -14.04 -15.95
N ASP A 16 10.18 -14.09 -16.93
CA ASP A 16 11.41 -13.29 -16.87
C ASP A 16 11.12 -11.78 -16.96
N ALA A 17 10.21 -11.38 -17.84
CA ALA A 17 9.78 -9.99 -17.91
C ALA A 17 9.08 -9.52 -16.63
N ALA A 18 8.25 -10.38 -16.02
CA ALA A 18 7.59 -10.07 -14.75
C ALA A 18 8.60 -9.91 -13.60
N LYS A 19 9.65 -10.75 -13.55
CA LYS A 19 10.74 -10.60 -12.57
C LYS A 19 11.49 -9.30 -12.77
N GLN A 20 11.88 -8.97 -14.02
CA GLN A 20 12.58 -7.72 -14.32
C GLN A 20 11.76 -6.49 -13.87
N LEU A 21 10.43 -6.51 -14.07
CA LEU A 21 9.56 -5.43 -13.61
C LEU A 21 9.54 -5.31 -12.08
N LEU A 22 9.46 -6.42 -11.36
CA LEU A 22 9.48 -6.40 -9.89
C LEU A 22 10.86 -6.00 -9.35
N ASP A 23 11.93 -6.47 -9.96
CA ASP A 23 13.29 -6.05 -9.59
C ASP A 23 13.48 -4.55 -9.80
N PHE A 24 12.97 -3.98 -10.91
CA PHE A 24 12.97 -2.54 -11.13
C PHE A 24 12.14 -1.81 -10.06
N ALA A 25 10.94 -2.30 -9.73
CA ALA A 25 10.08 -1.68 -8.73
C ALA A 25 10.74 -1.57 -7.34
N ALA A 26 11.69 -2.48 -7.02
CA ALA A 26 12.45 -2.46 -5.78
C ALA A 26 13.70 -1.55 -5.82
N THR A 27 14.02 -0.90 -6.94
CA THR A 27 15.20 -0.04 -7.06
C THR A 27 15.00 1.33 -6.41
N GLU A 28 16.09 2.00 -6.04
CA GLU A 28 16.08 3.40 -5.60
C GLU A 28 15.46 4.32 -6.64
N GLN A 29 15.73 4.08 -7.93
CA GLN A 29 15.16 4.86 -9.03
C GLN A 29 13.63 4.80 -9.05
N ALA A 30 13.06 3.61 -8.92
CA ALA A 30 11.60 3.44 -8.86
C ALA A 30 11.02 4.08 -7.59
N ASN A 31 11.68 3.88 -6.44
CA ASN A 31 11.23 4.47 -5.17
C ASN A 31 11.32 6.02 -5.18
N ALA A 32 12.29 6.61 -5.86
CA ALA A 32 12.34 8.06 -6.07
C ALA A 32 11.15 8.56 -6.91
N LEU A 33 10.68 7.77 -7.88
CA LEU A 33 9.46 8.09 -8.63
C LEU A 33 8.21 7.94 -7.74
N TYR A 34 8.12 6.88 -6.95
CA TYR A 34 7.00 6.68 -6.01
C TYR A 34 6.93 7.79 -4.97
N ASN A 35 8.06 8.26 -4.46
CA ASN A 35 8.10 9.36 -3.50
C ASN A 35 7.51 10.67 -4.02
N LYS A 36 7.38 10.86 -5.33
CA LYS A 36 6.64 12.00 -5.90
C LYS A 36 5.13 11.95 -5.60
N SER A 37 4.60 10.75 -5.33
CA SER A 37 3.16 10.52 -5.08
C SER A 37 2.87 10.08 -3.65
N PHE A 38 3.79 9.40 -2.98
CA PHE A 38 3.61 8.81 -1.66
C PHE A 38 4.51 9.50 -0.61
N ALA A 39 3.98 9.68 0.60
CA ALA A 39 4.73 10.28 1.69
C ALA A 39 5.77 9.32 2.30
N VAL A 40 5.53 8.02 2.20
CA VAL A 40 6.41 6.95 2.66
C VAL A 40 6.68 6.00 1.50
N VAL A 41 7.95 5.64 1.32
CA VAL A 41 8.39 4.65 0.33
C VAL A 41 9.21 3.55 1.00
N ALA A 42 9.35 2.41 0.30
CA ALA A 42 9.99 1.22 0.85
C ALA A 42 11.48 1.40 1.17
N ILE A 43 12.19 2.29 0.45
CA ILE A 43 13.61 2.60 0.68
C ILE A 43 13.72 3.91 1.47
N PRO A 44 14.08 3.87 2.76
CA PRO A 44 14.07 5.06 3.62
C PRO A 44 14.95 6.20 3.15
N ASP A 45 16.13 5.89 2.62
CA ASP A 45 17.15 6.90 2.23
C ASP A 45 16.75 7.65 0.95
N VAL A 46 15.77 7.13 0.20
CA VAL A 46 15.21 7.79 -0.98
C VAL A 46 14.06 8.74 -0.63
N ALA A 47 13.46 8.56 0.55
CA ALA A 47 12.31 9.36 0.97
C ALA A 47 12.69 10.83 1.17
N GLN A 48 11.99 11.71 0.47
CA GLN A 48 12.12 13.17 0.62
C GLN A 48 10.93 13.72 1.41
N PRO A 49 11.13 14.78 2.22
CA PRO A 49 10.05 15.46 2.92
C PRO A 49 8.95 15.90 1.95
N ARG A 50 7.69 15.75 2.35
CA ARG A 50 6.53 16.22 1.59
C ARG A 50 5.81 17.34 2.32
N ALA A 51 5.44 18.39 1.57
CA ALA A 51 4.63 19.46 2.09
C ALA A 51 3.28 18.93 2.62
N GLY A 52 2.89 19.39 3.80
CA GLY A 52 1.64 18.96 4.45
C GLY A 52 1.75 17.68 5.30
N TYR A 53 2.91 17.04 5.33
CA TYR A 53 3.16 15.88 6.19
C TYR A 53 4.11 16.23 7.34
N PRO A 54 3.99 15.56 8.51
CA PRO A 54 4.93 15.72 9.61
C PRO A 54 6.35 15.36 9.19
N ALA A 55 7.35 16.04 9.77
CA ALA A 55 8.74 15.72 9.52
C ALA A 55 9.12 14.29 9.95
N ASP A 56 8.52 13.81 11.05
CA ASP A 56 8.64 12.43 11.53
C ASP A 56 7.37 11.63 11.23
N ILE A 57 7.07 11.43 9.96
CA ILE A 57 5.91 10.65 9.54
C ILE A 57 5.98 9.19 10.00
N LYS A 58 7.19 8.60 10.02
CA LYS A 58 7.38 7.19 10.43
C LYS A 58 7.09 7.00 11.91
N GLY A 59 7.53 7.94 12.76
CA GLY A 59 7.26 7.87 14.20
C GLY A 59 5.78 8.05 14.55
N GLN A 60 4.98 8.57 13.62
CA GLN A 60 3.53 8.74 13.79
C GLN A 60 2.71 7.60 13.17
N MET A 61 3.33 6.66 12.48
CA MET A 61 2.64 5.50 11.92
C MET A 61 2.25 4.54 13.03
N ILE A 62 0.98 4.08 13.01
CA ILE A 62 0.53 3.02 13.93
C ILE A 62 1.27 1.72 13.64
N ASP A 63 1.43 0.89 14.67
CA ASP A 63 1.94 -0.47 14.51
C ASP A 63 0.82 -1.36 13.97
N ASN A 64 0.88 -1.70 12.68
CA ASN A 64 -0.14 -2.50 12.00
C ASN A 64 0.13 -4.00 12.17
N ASP A 65 -0.82 -4.72 12.72
CA ASP A 65 -0.84 -6.19 12.69
C ASP A 65 -1.51 -6.70 11.40
N PHE A 66 -0.73 -6.78 10.32
CA PHE A 66 -1.22 -7.33 9.04
C PHE A 66 -1.65 -8.80 9.14
N GLY A 67 -1.05 -9.58 10.07
CA GLY A 67 -1.45 -10.96 10.31
C GLY A 67 -2.85 -11.04 10.91
N TRP A 68 -3.15 -10.21 11.89
CA TRP A 68 -4.50 -10.06 12.44
C TRP A 68 -5.49 -9.59 11.36
N ALA A 69 -5.16 -8.54 10.63
CA ALA A 69 -6.02 -7.99 9.57
C ALA A 69 -6.37 -9.04 8.50
N ALA A 70 -5.41 -9.89 8.12
CA ALA A 70 -5.64 -10.96 7.17
C ALA A 70 -6.57 -12.06 7.74
N ARG A 71 -6.41 -12.45 9.01
CA ARG A 71 -7.28 -13.45 9.66
C ARG A 71 -8.70 -12.94 9.83
N GLU A 72 -8.86 -11.69 10.24
CA GLU A 72 -10.17 -11.09 10.57
C GLU A 72 -10.85 -10.40 9.36
N ARG A 73 -10.22 -10.43 8.19
CA ARG A 73 -10.70 -9.72 6.99
C ARG A 73 -12.20 -9.88 6.74
N ASN A 74 -12.71 -11.09 6.78
CA ASN A 74 -14.12 -11.35 6.47
C ASN A 74 -15.06 -10.78 7.54
N ALA A 75 -14.66 -10.89 8.82
CA ALA A 75 -15.44 -10.31 9.93
C ALA A 75 -15.45 -8.78 9.86
N ILE A 76 -14.29 -8.16 9.58
CA ILE A 76 -14.15 -6.71 9.40
C ILE A 76 -15.04 -6.21 8.25
N LEU A 77 -14.99 -6.86 7.09
CA LEU A 77 -15.80 -6.48 5.94
C LEU A 77 -17.30 -6.62 6.22
N ALA A 78 -17.72 -7.73 6.85
CA ALA A 78 -19.13 -7.92 7.21
C ALA A 78 -19.63 -6.84 8.19
N GLN A 79 -18.84 -6.50 9.19
CA GLN A 79 -19.17 -5.45 10.15
C GLN A 79 -19.19 -4.06 9.49
N TRP A 80 -18.26 -3.78 8.60
CA TRP A 80 -18.25 -2.54 7.82
C TRP A 80 -19.51 -2.41 6.97
N SER A 81 -19.85 -3.41 6.17
CA SER A 81 -21.06 -3.41 5.34
C SER A 81 -22.33 -3.25 6.17
N ALA A 82 -22.47 -3.96 7.28
CA ALA A 82 -23.62 -3.82 8.18
C ALA A 82 -23.75 -2.40 8.74
N SER A 83 -22.62 -1.71 8.97
CA SER A 83 -22.59 -0.36 9.59
C SER A 83 -22.75 0.77 8.57
N PHE A 84 -22.31 0.59 7.33
CA PHE A 84 -22.10 1.70 6.38
C PHE A 84 -22.86 1.57 5.07
N ASP A 85 -23.16 0.37 4.55
CA ASP A 85 -23.80 0.22 3.23
C ASP A 85 -25.20 0.87 3.18
N GLY A 86 -25.90 0.91 4.32
CA GLY A 86 -27.20 1.58 4.42
C GLY A 86 -27.12 3.13 4.53
N LYS A 87 -25.90 3.70 4.60
CA LYS A 87 -25.68 5.15 4.76
C LYS A 87 -25.29 5.84 3.45
N THR A 88 -25.24 5.12 2.35
CA THR A 88 -24.99 5.69 1.02
C THR A 88 -26.13 6.60 0.61
N GLU A 89 -25.82 7.85 0.25
CA GLU A 89 -26.80 8.73 -0.37
C GLU A 89 -27.29 8.15 -1.70
N ALA A 90 -28.59 8.23 -1.96
CA ALA A 90 -29.14 7.89 -3.26
C ALA A 90 -28.45 8.76 -4.33
N LYS A 91 -27.86 8.12 -5.35
CA LYS A 91 -27.35 8.86 -6.51
C LYS A 91 -28.52 9.62 -7.14
N GLN A 92 -28.42 10.94 -7.14
CA GLN A 92 -29.32 11.81 -7.90
C GLN A 92 -29.09 11.64 -9.40
#